data_ebb1eb1fe1b17c2d5d5025d7222c0329
#
_entry.id   ebb1eb1fe1b17c2d5d5025d7222c0329
#
_cell.length_a   1.000
_cell.length_b   1.000
_cell.length_c   1.000
_cell.angle_alpha   90.00
_cell.angle_beta   90.00
_cell.angle_gamma   90.00
#
_symmetry.space_group_name_H-M   'P 1'
#
loop_
_entity.id
_entity.type
_entity.pdbx_description
1 polymer ?
#
loop_
_entity_poly.entity_id
_entity_poly.type
_entity_poly.pdbx_seq_one_letter_code
_entity_poly.pdbx_strand_id
1 'polypeptide(L)'
;MVTGRLRNTKHFVTDPITFLSDSMAQHGNVFRFQLVNGSMVGVTHAHHIKYILQERMANFTRETQLYDILELFAGRGLATIADHNRWRRNRRLVQPAFHHKKISALSEIMVTEIDSMCDEWAEHARAGRTINIGEQMSHLTLRIVVRALFGLDPHGPEVTGFARAAQSVNAELGKFVRMPLIPLKFPTPSHRRFWRAVGEMDAIVYTVINELRDSDSDGLLSMLMNATEADTNSKLTDRELRDEVITMLFAGHETSSSALTSAMLLLQVHPEARQRLCDDVDDVLSDGRATMTDLPALPYSKQVLEEALRLKPPIWMGQRRADQDDEIGGYHIPAGTPVMFSYYHAHRNPECWDQPDTFDPDRFTPDAVAARDRNVYLPFGAGGHLCIGNTFAMMEMQLALSTIVRRFELTIQNPDLTPTSALTLNTKYPVIATLTERR
;
A
#
# COMPACT_ATOMS: atom_id res chain seq x y z
N MET A 1 18.44 -14.10 29.89
CA MET A 1 17.91 -12.87 29.24
C MET A 1 18.41 -12.67 27.80
N VAL A 2 19.70 -12.81 27.47
CA VAL A 2 20.25 -12.65 26.11
C VAL A 2 19.69 -13.68 25.12
N THR A 3 19.56 -14.94 25.54
CA THR A 3 19.01 -16.05 24.72
C THR A 3 17.59 -15.82 24.28
N GLY A 4 16.74 -15.17 25.10
CA GLY A 4 15.37 -14.82 24.75
C GLY A 4 15.31 -13.72 23.67
N ARG A 5 16.16 -12.70 23.77
CA ARG A 5 16.24 -11.62 22.76
C ARG A 5 16.69 -12.13 21.40
N LEU A 6 17.70 -12.98 21.35
CA LEU A 6 18.17 -13.59 20.10
C LEU A 6 17.09 -14.46 19.43
N ARG A 7 16.38 -15.28 20.23
CA ARG A 7 15.27 -16.11 19.72
C ARG A 7 14.13 -15.24 19.17
N ASN A 8 13.72 -14.24 19.93
CA ASN A 8 12.65 -13.31 19.49
C ASN A 8 13.07 -12.57 18.21
N THR A 9 14.31 -12.09 18.16
CA THR A 9 14.82 -11.40 16.96
C THR A 9 14.82 -12.33 15.75
N LYS A 10 15.31 -13.57 15.91
CA LYS A 10 15.28 -14.56 14.84
C LYS A 10 13.85 -14.81 14.36
N HIS A 11 12.92 -15.05 15.27
CA HIS A 11 11.50 -15.30 14.93
C HIS A 11 10.88 -14.08 14.23
N PHE A 12 11.02 -12.89 14.80
CA PHE A 12 10.52 -11.65 14.22
C PHE A 12 11.11 -11.35 12.83
N VAL A 13 12.38 -11.64 12.59
CA VAL A 13 13.06 -11.44 11.31
C VAL A 13 12.60 -12.44 10.26
N THR A 14 12.37 -13.70 10.65
CA THR A 14 11.98 -14.76 9.71
C THR A 14 10.49 -14.75 9.40
N ASP A 15 9.64 -14.53 10.40
CA ASP A 15 8.20 -14.51 10.29
C ASP A 15 7.56 -13.56 11.33
N PRO A 16 7.54 -12.26 11.07
CA PRO A 16 6.99 -11.29 12.01
C PRO A 16 5.47 -11.42 12.21
N ILE A 17 4.74 -11.96 11.25
CA ILE A 17 3.29 -12.16 11.37
C ILE A 17 3.03 -13.24 12.42
N THR A 18 3.62 -14.42 12.27
CA THR A 18 3.48 -15.50 13.26
C THR A 18 4.01 -15.07 14.63
N PHE A 19 5.15 -14.36 14.68
CA PHE A 19 5.68 -13.82 15.93
C PHE A 19 4.68 -12.93 16.68
N LEU A 20 3.99 -12.05 15.97
CA LEU A 20 2.97 -11.18 16.57
C LEU A 20 1.70 -11.95 16.94
N SER A 21 1.29 -12.94 16.15
CA SER A 21 0.16 -13.83 16.46
C SER A 21 0.39 -14.61 17.76
N ASP A 22 1.56 -15.23 17.90
CA ASP A 22 1.96 -15.96 19.11
C ASP A 22 2.01 -15.04 20.34
N SER A 23 2.58 -13.83 20.15
CA SER A 23 2.67 -12.84 21.22
C SER A 23 1.30 -12.35 21.66
N MET A 24 0.38 -12.11 20.71
CA MET A 24 -1.01 -11.71 20.99
C MET A 24 -1.75 -12.83 21.72
N ALA A 25 -1.62 -14.08 21.28
CA ALA A 25 -2.27 -15.22 21.92
C ALA A 25 -1.79 -15.43 23.36
N GLN A 26 -0.51 -15.14 23.65
CA GLN A 26 0.08 -15.32 24.97
C GLN A 26 -0.15 -14.14 25.91
N HIS A 27 -0.22 -12.91 25.41
CA HIS A 27 -0.16 -11.70 26.24
C HIS A 27 -1.33 -10.72 26.00
N GLY A 28 -2.25 -11.01 25.09
CA GLY A 28 -3.34 -10.13 24.72
C GLY A 28 -2.96 -9.09 23.66
N ASN A 29 -3.83 -8.08 23.51
CA ASN A 29 -3.77 -7.12 22.41
C ASN A 29 -2.69 -6.03 22.58
N VAL A 30 -2.12 -5.88 23.77
CA VAL A 30 -1.01 -4.95 24.07
C VAL A 30 0.06 -5.74 24.82
N PHE A 31 1.26 -5.80 24.27
CA PHE A 31 2.35 -6.59 24.86
C PHE A 31 3.71 -5.94 24.60
N ARG A 32 4.67 -6.21 25.51
CA ARG A 32 6.06 -5.78 25.34
C ARG A 32 6.92 -6.94 24.88
N PHE A 33 7.69 -6.73 23.84
CA PHE A 33 8.66 -7.70 23.36
C PHE A 33 10.08 -7.08 23.24
N GLN A 34 11.08 -7.93 23.32
CA GLN A 34 12.48 -7.52 23.29
C GLN A 34 13.20 -8.17 22.12
N LEU A 35 13.86 -7.33 21.33
CA LEU A 35 14.76 -7.70 20.25
C LEU A 35 16.20 -7.32 20.64
N VAL A 36 17.19 -7.74 19.85
CA VAL A 36 18.60 -7.39 20.10
C VAL A 36 18.86 -5.90 20.03
N ASN A 37 18.10 -5.16 19.22
CA ASN A 37 18.21 -3.71 19.02
C ASN A 37 17.33 -2.88 19.96
N GLY A 38 16.60 -3.50 20.88
CA GLY A 38 15.78 -2.78 21.85
C GLY A 38 14.49 -3.47 22.26
N SER A 39 13.69 -2.75 23.03
CA SER A 39 12.35 -3.16 23.47
C SER A 39 11.30 -2.37 22.71
N MET A 40 10.16 -3.00 22.41
CA MET A 40 9.07 -2.44 21.65
C MET A 40 7.74 -2.89 22.23
N VAL A 41 6.70 -2.07 22.12
CA VAL A 41 5.33 -2.45 22.47
C VAL A 41 4.58 -2.84 21.20
N GLY A 42 3.95 -4.01 21.20
CA GLY A 42 3.06 -4.50 20.13
C GLY A 42 1.60 -4.17 20.45
N VAL A 43 0.86 -3.72 19.44
CA VAL A 43 -0.56 -3.39 19.54
C VAL A 43 -1.31 -4.03 18.36
N THR A 44 -2.34 -4.84 18.67
CA THR A 44 -3.07 -5.63 17.68
C THR A 44 -4.57 -5.41 17.69
N HIS A 45 -5.10 -4.51 18.51
CA HIS A 45 -6.52 -4.18 18.56
C HIS A 45 -6.81 -2.83 17.88
N ALA A 46 -7.84 -2.79 17.06
CA ALA A 46 -8.16 -1.64 16.22
C ALA A 46 -8.43 -0.35 17.02
N HIS A 47 -9.12 -0.42 18.16
CA HIS A 47 -9.37 0.76 18.99
C HIS A 47 -8.09 1.34 19.58
N HIS A 48 -7.13 0.51 19.96
CA HIS A 48 -5.84 0.98 20.44
C HIS A 48 -5.01 1.61 19.30
N ILE A 49 -5.11 1.05 18.07
CA ILE A 49 -4.49 1.65 16.89
C ILE A 49 -5.10 3.02 16.59
N LYS A 50 -6.45 3.14 16.66
CA LYS A 50 -7.14 4.42 16.51
C LYS A 50 -6.70 5.43 17.58
N TYR A 51 -6.59 5.00 18.83
CA TYR A 51 -6.10 5.83 19.92
C TYR A 51 -4.73 6.44 19.58
N ILE A 52 -3.77 5.63 19.16
CA ILE A 52 -2.44 6.05 18.73
C ILE A 52 -2.48 7.01 17.55
N LEU A 53 -3.27 6.69 16.51
CA LEU A 53 -3.23 7.40 15.23
C LEU A 53 -4.12 8.63 15.16
N GLN A 54 -5.13 8.72 16.01
CA GLN A 54 -6.15 9.76 15.96
C GLN A 54 -6.24 10.56 17.27
N GLU A 55 -6.49 9.90 18.39
CA GLU A 55 -6.80 10.56 19.65
C GLU A 55 -5.55 11.15 20.30
N ARG A 56 -4.43 10.43 20.23
CA ARG A 56 -3.13 10.81 20.79
C ARG A 56 -2.04 11.01 19.73
N MET A 57 -2.44 11.36 18.50
CA MET A 57 -1.53 11.55 17.38
C MET A 57 -0.38 12.53 17.71
N ALA A 58 -0.63 13.54 18.51
CA ALA A 58 0.39 14.51 18.93
C ALA A 58 1.46 13.89 19.84
N ASN A 59 1.11 12.86 20.63
CA ASN A 59 2.04 12.13 21.49
C ASN A 59 2.76 10.98 20.79
N PHE A 60 2.14 10.39 19.76
CA PHE A 60 2.70 9.25 19.04
C PHE A 60 3.32 9.69 17.71
N THR A 61 4.59 10.02 17.75
CA THR A 61 5.35 10.59 16.62
C THR A 61 5.89 9.53 15.67
N ARG A 62 6.32 9.95 14.46
CA ARG A 62 6.97 9.09 13.47
C ARG A 62 8.49 8.95 13.67
N GLU A 63 9.04 9.45 14.73
CA GLU A 63 10.47 9.37 15.04
C GLU A 63 10.86 7.96 15.48
N THR A 64 10.93 7.05 14.52
CA THR A 64 11.26 5.63 14.73
C THR A 64 12.24 5.14 13.67
N GLN A 65 12.94 4.06 13.99
CA GLN A 65 13.88 3.42 13.06
C GLN A 65 13.24 3.03 11.71
N LEU A 66 11.95 2.69 11.68
CA LEU A 66 11.25 2.41 10.43
C LEU A 66 11.24 3.64 9.52
N TYR A 67 10.89 4.81 10.05
CA TYR A 67 10.84 6.04 9.27
C TYR A 67 12.22 6.53 8.86
N ASP A 68 13.24 6.34 9.72
CA ASP A 68 14.65 6.60 9.36
C ASP A 68 15.07 5.78 8.13
N ILE A 69 14.69 4.50 8.08
CA ILE A 69 14.97 3.62 6.93
C ILE A 69 14.20 4.06 5.68
N LEU A 70 12.93 4.43 5.83
CA LEU A 70 12.12 4.90 4.70
C LEU A 70 12.65 6.22 4.13
N GLU A 71 13.13 7.14 4.98
CA GLU A 71 13.73 8.41 4.57
C GLU A 71 14.95 8.22 3.66
N LEU A 72 15.67 7.09 3.77
CA LEU A 72 16.87 6.83 2.96
C LEU A 72 16.60 6.81 1.45
N PHE A 73 15.44 6.35 1.01
CA PHE A 73 15.11 6.32 -0.41
C PHE A 73 14.01 7.31 -0.79
N ALA A 74 12.97 7.44 0.05
CA ALA A 74 11.85 8.32 -0.24
C ALA A 74 12.08 9.77 0.24
N GLY A 75 13.18 10.03 0.93
CA GLY A 75 13.44 11.33 1.49
C GLY A 75 12.38 11.73 2.52
N ARG A 76 12.11 13.04 2.61
CA ARG A 76 11.11 13.60 3.52
C ARG A 76 9.83 13.98 2.78
N GLY A 77 9.26 13.04 2.05
CA GLY A 77 7.95 13.16 1.44
C GLY A 77 6.80 12.90 2.43
N LEU A 78 5.57 13.11 2.01
CA LEU A 78 4.37 13.09 2.86
C LEU A 78 4.21 11.80 3.69
N ALA A 79 4.63 10.65 3.17
CA ALA A 79 4.55 9.37 3.87
C ALA A 79 5.65 9.19 4.93
N THR A 80 6.79 9.86 4.80
CA THR A 80 8.00 9.62 5.60
C THR A 80 8.36 10.74 6.58
N ILE A 81 7.84 11.96 6.37
CA ILE A 81 8.11 13.11 7.25
C ILE A 81 7.74 12.78 8.70
N ALA A 82 8.72 12.88 9.61
CA ALA A 82 8.51 12.78 11.05
C ALA A 82 8.09 14.12 11.67
N ASP A 83 8.63 15.24 11.20
CA ASP A 83 8.28 16.58 11.64
C ASP A 83 6.81 16.90 11.33
N HIS A 84 6.01 17.07 12.39
CA HIS A 84 4.56 17.29 12.28
C HIS A 84 4.19 18.59 11.54
N ASN A 85 4.96 19.68 11.76
CA ASN A 85 4.65 20.97 11.15
C ASN A 85 4.94 20.94 9.65
N ARG A 86 6.10 20.39 9.28
CA ARG A 86 6.46 20.18 7.87
C ARG A 86 5.48 19.22 7.18
N TRP A 87 5.11 18.11 7.82
CA TRP A 87 4.10 17.20 7.29
C TRP A 87 2.77 17.92 7.04
N ARG A 88 2.30 18.72 7.99
CA ARG A 88 1.03 19.45 7.88
C ARG A 88 1.06 20.48 6.75
N ARG A 89 2.19 21.18 6.57
CA ARG A 89 2.44 22.07 5.43
C ARG A 89 2.34 21.29 4.11
N ASN A 90 3.12 20.23 3.94
CA ASN A 90 3.14 19.45 2.71
C ASN A 90 1.77 18.82 2.43
N ARG A 91 1.08 18.31 3.45
CA ARG A 91 -0.28 17.78 3.31
C ARG A 91 -1.25 18.77 2.72
N ARG A 92 -1.22 20.04 3.18
CA ARG A 92 -2.08 21.11 2.65
C ARG A 92 -1.78 21.44 1.18
N LEU A 93 -0.51 21.40 0.78
CA LEU A 93 -0.08 21.66 -0.59
C LEU A 93 -0.53 20.55 -1.55
N VAL A 94 -0.44 19.30 -1.10
CA VAL A 94 -0.72 18.10 -1.91
C VAL A 94 -2.22 17.77 -1.96
N GLN A 95 -2.96 17.98 -0.88
CA GLN A 95 -4.34 17.53 -0.72
C GLN A 95 -5.32 18.03 -1.80
N PRO A 96 -5.24 19.26 -2.33
CA PRO A 96 -6.14 19.74 -3.37
C PRO A 96 -6.10 18.91 -4.66
N ALA A 97 -4.96 18.30 -4.96
CA ALA A 97 -4.78 17.44 -6.13
C ALA A 97 -5.51 16.09 -5.99
N PHE A 98 -5.76 15.64 -4.77
CA PHE A 98 -6.50 14.42 -4.46
C PHE A 98 -7.99 14.68 -4.17
N HIS A 99 -8.50 15.86 -4.54
CA HIS A 99 -9.94 16.14 -4.41
C HIS A 99 -10.74 15.28 -5.39
N HIS A 100 -11.90 14.77 -4.94
CA HIS A 100 -12.75 13.85 -5.70
C HIS A 100 -12.95 14.24 -7.18
N LYS A 101 -13.25 15.50 -7.48
CA LYS A 101 -13.43 15.98 -8.87
C LYS A 101 -12.17 15.81 -9.73
N LYS A 102 -10.99 16.00 -9.15
CA LYS A 102 -9.71 15.81 -9.85
C LYS A 102 -9.45 14.35 -10.12
N ILE A 103 -9.65 13.51 -9.10
CA ILE A 103 -9.49 12.06 -9.23
C ILE A 103 -10.47 11.48 -10.25
N SER A 104 -11.72 11.95 -10.26
CA SER A 104 -12.71 11.52 -11.25
C SER A 104 -12.28 11.83 -12.68
N ALA A 105 -11.61 12.96 -12.91
CA ALA A 105 -11.09 13.31 -14.24
C ALA A 105 -9.94 12.37 -14.69
N LEU A 106 -9.28 11.65 -13.76
CA LEU A 106 -8.22 10.70 -14.08
C LEU A 106 -8.75 9.31 -14.45
N SER A 107 -10.06 9.05 -14.31
CA SER A 107 -10.66 7.75 -14.58
C SER A 107 -10.45 7.27 -16.02
N GLU A 108 -10.51 8.15 -17.00
CA GLU A 108 -10.28 7.84 -18.42
C GLU A 108 -8.84 7.29 -18.65
N ILE A 109 -7.87 7.83 -17.90
CA ILE A 109 -6.49 7.36 -17.95
C ILE A 109 -6.41 5.95 -17.39
N MET A 110 -7.08 5.69 -16.26
CA MET A 110 -7.12 4.36 -15.66
C MET A 110 -7.75 3.34 -16.61
N VAL A 111 -8.90 3.67 -17.18
CA VAL A 111 -9.60 2.81 -18.16
C VAL A 111 -8.69 2.50 -19.36
N THR A 112 -8.03 3.51 -19.91
CA THR A 112 -7.13 3.34 -21.08
C THR A 112 -5.99 2.37 -20.77
N GLU A 113 -5.34 2.50 -19.59
CA GLU A 113 -4.22 1.62 -19.23
C GLU A 113 -4.71 0.19 -18.91
N ILE A 114 -5.89 0.05 -18.30
CA ILE A 114 -6.51 -1.25 -18.03
C ILE A 114 -6.86 -1.95 -19.36
N ASP A 115 -7.46 -1.24 -20.31
CA ASP A 115 -7.80 -1.78 -21.62
C ASP A 115 -6.55 -2.22 -22.38
N SER A 116 -5.50 -1.39 -22.40
CA SER A 116 -4.21 -1.73 -23.03
C SER A 116 -3.62 -3.02 -22.45
N MET A 117 -3.62 -3.16 -21.13
CA MET A 117 -3.16 -4.40 -20.48
C MET A 117 -4.05 -5.60 -20.85
N CYS A 118 -5.37 -5.41 -20.87
CA CYS A 118 -6.30 -6.48 -21.22
C CYS A 118 -6.14 -6.92 -22.70
N ASP A 119 -5.79 -6.02 -23.60
CA ASP A 119 -5.50 -6.37 -25.00
C ASP A 119 -4.21 -7.17 -25.12
N GLU A 120 -3.15 -6.81 -24.38
CA GLU A 120 -1.94 -7.61 -24.24
C GLU A 120 -2.25 -9.02 -23.68
N TRP A 121 -3.14 -9.10 -22.69
CA TRP A 121 -3.57 -10.37 -22.09
C TRP A 121 -4.38 -11.25 -23.08
N ALA A 122 -5.20 -10.66 -23.95
CA ALA A 122 -5.91 -11.39 -24.98
C ALA A 122 -4.94 -12.09 -25.97
N GLU A 123 -3.80 -11.43 -26.27
CA GLU A 123 -2.75 -12.08 -27.07
C GLU A 123 -2.10 -13.24 -26.33
N HIS A 124 -1.85 -13.09 -25.01
CA HIS A 124 -1.34 -14.18 -24.18
C HIS A 124 -2.32 -15.35 -24.11
N ALA A 125 -3.62 -15.08 -23.93
CA ALA A 125 -4.68 -16.08 -23.90
C ALA A 125 -4.73 -16.88 -25.20
N ARG A 126 -4.75 -16.20 -26.36
CA ARG A 126 -4.77 -16.85 -27.70
C ARG A 126 -3.52 -17.69 -27.96
N ALA A 127 -2.37 -17.28 -27.43
CA ALA A 127 -1.11 -17.99 -27.55
C ALA A 127 -0.92 -19.09 -26.50
N GLY A 128 -1.86 -19.30 -25.58
CA GLY A 128 -1.75 -20.25 -24.47
C GLY A 128 -0.60 -19.97 -23.51
N ARG A 129 -0.17 -18.70 -23.42
CA ARG A 129 0.94 -18.29 -22.55
C ARG A 129 0.42 -17.99 -21.13
N THR A 130 1.23 -18.31 -20.14
CA THR A 130 0.98 -17.92 -18.75
C THR A 130 1.45 -16.50 -18.48
N ILE A 131 0.85 -15.86 -17.48
CA ILE A 131 1.28 -14.57 -16.96
C ILE A 131 1.60 -14.67 -15.46
N ASN A 132 2.43 -13.76 -14.96
CA ASN A 132 2.60 -13.52 -13.53
C ASN A 132 1.70 -12.36 -13.11
N ILE A 133 0.60 -12.63 -12.40
CA ILE A 133 -0.39 -11.62 -12.02
C ILE A 133 0.26 -10.50 -11.20
N GLY A 134 1.15 -10.83 -10.26
CA GLY A 134 1.82 -9.81 -9.44
C GLY A 134 2.64 -8.81 -10.27
N GLU A 135 3.37 -9.30 -11.29
CA GLU A 135 4.11 -8.45 -12.21
C GLU A 135 3.17 -7.61 -13.09
N GLN A 136 2.09 -8.21 -13.59
CA GLN A 136 1.12 -7.50 -14.42
C GLN A 136 0.41 -6.39 -13.65
N MET A 137 -0.02 -6.65 -12.40
CA MET A 137 -0.62 -5.63 -11.55
C MET A 137 0.38 -4.53 -11.18
N SER A 138 1.63 -4.90 -10.95
CA SER A 138 2.71 -3.94 -10.69
C SER A 138 2.94 -3.01 -11.89
N HIS A 139 2.99 -3.55 -13.11
CA HIS A 139 3.13 -2.74 -14.33
C HIS A 139 1.91 -1.85 -14.56
N LEU A 140 0.69 -2.38 -14.39
CA LEU A 140 -0.54 -1.61 -14.57
C LEU A 140 -0.60 -0.40 -13.63
N THR A 141 -0.46 -0.64 -12.33
CA THR A 141 -0.59 0.42 -11.33
C THR A 141 0.52 1.48 -11.47
N LEU A 142 1.74 1.08 -11.88
CA LEU A 142 2.80 2.05 -12.18
C LEU A 142 2.45 2.90 -13.41
N ARG A 143 1.99 2.28 -14.50
CA ARG A 143 1.57 3.00 -15.73
C ARG A 143 0.47 4.01 -15.41
N ILE A 144 -0.53 3.61 -14.63
CA ILE A 144 -1.63 4.49 -14.20
C ILE A 144 -1.09 5.67 -13.38
N VAL A 145 -0.29 5.41 -12.36
CA VAL A 145 0.26 6.47 -11.49
C VAL A 145 1.12 7.44 -12.29
N VAL A 146 2.00 6.95 -13.16
CA VAL A 146 2.89 7.78 -13.98
C VAL A 146 2.09 8.68 -14.93
N ARG A 147 1.12 8.12 -15.63
CA ARG A 147 0.30 8.88 -16.57
C ARG A 147 -0.69 9.81 -15.87
N ALA A 148 -1.37 9.32 -14.83
CA ALA A 148 -2.39 10.09 -14.14
C ALA A 148 -1.82 11.22 -13.27
N LEU A 149 -0.75 10.97 -12.53
CA LEU A 149 -0.21 11.95 -11.59
C LEU A 149 0.88 12.84 -12.21
N PHE A 150 1.62 12.33 -13.18
CA PHE A 150 2.75 13.08 -13.76
C PHE A 150 2.57 13.46 -15.22
N GLY A 151 1.56 12.91 -15.91
CA GLY A 151 1.30 13.21 -17.33
C GLY A 151 2.38 12.66 -18.28
N LEU A 152 3.18 11.68 -17.83
CA LEU A 152 4.27 11.10 -18.62
C LEU A 152 3.79 9.94 -19.48
N ASP A 153 4.57 9.59 -20.51
CA ASP A 153 4.38 8.37 -21.28
C ASP A 153 4.62 7.13 -20.40
N PRO A 154 3.60 6.31 -20.12
CA PRO A 154 3.75 5.15 -19.26
C PRO A 154 4.60 4.03 -19.86
N HIS A 155 4.91 4.07 -21.15
CA HIS A 155 5.76 3.13 -21.88
C HIS A 155 7.19 3.63 -22.10
N GLY A 156 7.50 4.84 -21.61
CA GLY A 156 8.83 5.43 -21.71
C GLY A 156 9.91 4.64 -20.97
N PRO A 157 11.18 4.79 -21.38
CA PRO A 157 12.32 4.12 -20.75
C PRO A 157 12.51 4.52 -19.28
N GLU A 158 12.09 5.74 -18.90
CA GLU A 158 12.13 6.27 -17.54
C GLU A 158 11.23 5.43 -16.60
N VAL A 159 10.03 5.07 -17.06
CA VAL A 159 9.07 4.26 -16.27
C VAL A 159 9.60 2.85 -16.03
N THR A 160 10.14 2.23 -17.10
CA THR A 160 10.76 0.90 -17.00
C THR A 160 11.99 0.93 -16.09
N GLY A 161 12.80 1.97 -16.18
CA GLY A 161 13.98 2.21 -15.34
C GLY A 161 13.57 2.38 -13.87
N PHE A 162 12.56 3.22 -13.61
CA PHE A 162 12.04 3.45 -12.26
C PHE A 162 11.47 2.17 -11.64
N ALA A 163 10.66 1.39 -12.38
CA ALA A 163 10.11 0.12 -11.90
C ALA A 163 11.19 -0.85 -11.43
N ARG A 164 12.25 -1.02 -12.23
CA ARG A 164 13.39 -1.88 -11.91
C ARG A 164 14.15 -1.39 -10.68
N ALA A 165 14.39 -0.10 -10.58
CA ALA A 165 15.07 0.49 -9.44
C ALA A 165 14.21 0.38 -8.17
N ALA A 166 12.92 0.68 -8.23
CA ALA A 166 11.97 0.55 -7.12
C ALA A 166 11.88 -0.90 -6.61
N GLN A 167 11.81 -1.88 -7.51
CA GLN A 167 11.82 -3.29 -7.15
C GLN A 167 13.12 -3.69 -6.42
N SER A 168 14.27 -3.18 -6.88
CA SER A 168 15.57 -3.40 -6.23
C SER A 168 15.61 -2.77 -4.84
N VAL A 169 15.10 -1.55 -4.69
CA VAL A 169 14.97 -0.86 -3.39
C VAL A 169 14.10 -1.67 -2.44
N ASN A 170 12.90 -2.10 -2.88
CA ASN A 170 11.96 -2.86 -2.05
C ASN A 170 12.57 -4.19 -1.56
N ALA A 171 13.27 -4.92 -2.44
CA ALA A 171 13.96 -6.17 -2.09
C ALA A 171 15.04 -5.99 -1.02
N GLU A 172 15.79 -4.89 -1.07
CA GLU A 172 16.83 -4.61 -0.05
C GLU A 172 16.24 -4.01 1.22
N LEU A 173 15.21 -3.15 1.13
CA LEU A 173 14.50 -2.59 2.30
C LEU A 173 13.94 -3.68 3.22
N GLY A 174 13.33 -4.71 2.67
CA GLY A 174 12.81 -5.82 3.47
C GLY A 174 13.88 -6.49 4.34
N LYS A 175 15.14 -6.47 3.91
CA LYS A 175 16.28 -6.96 4.71
C LYS A 175 16.66 -6.00 5.83
N PHE A 176 16.66 -4.69 5.54
CA PHE A 176 17.04 -3.65 6.51
C PHE A 176 15.99 -3.48 7.62
N VAL A 177 14.71 -3.51 7.27
CA VAL A 177 13.61 -3.42 8.23
C VAL A 177 13.62 -4.61 9.20
N ARG A 178 13.92 -5.82 8.69
CA ARG A 178 13.95 -7.02 9.52
C ARG A 178 15.22 -7.14 10.37
N MET A 179 16.37 -6.70 9.86
CA MET A 179 17.65 -6.89 10.55
C MET A 179 18.62 -5.71 10.34
N PRO A 180 18.41 -4.59 11.03
CA PRO A 180 19.26 -3.40 10.91
C PRO A 180 20.57 -3.53 11.70
N LEU A 181 21.26 -4.70 11.61
CA LEU A 181 22.46 -4.98 12.41
C LEU A 181 23.72 -4.30 11.86
N ILE A 182 23.75 -4.02 10.56
CA ILE A 182 24.90 -3.40 9.92
C ILE A 182 24.51 -1.98 9.51
N PRO A 183 25.14 -0.94 10.06
CA PRO A 183 24.88 0.41 9.64
C PRO A 183 25.04 0.59 8.12
N LEU A 184 24.10 1.28 7.48
CA LEU A 184 24.04 1.44 6.01
C LEU A 184 25.25 2.17 5.39
N LYS A 185 26.06 2.84 6.22
CA LYS A 185 27.35 3.43 5.82
C LYS A 185 28.44 2.40 5.47
N PHE A 186 28.29 1.12 5.92
CA PHE A 186 29.24 0.08 5.52
C PHE A 186 28.91 -0.42 4.12
N PRO A 187 29.90 -0.48 3.19
CA PRO A 187 29.68 -0.78 1.78
C PRO A 187 29.54 -2.30 1.52
N THR A 188 28.54 -2.93 2.14
CA THR A 188 28.21 -4.33 1.82
C THR A 188 27.66 -4.44 0.39
N PRO A 189 27.70 -5.62 -0.26
CA PRO A 189 27.08 -5.78 -1.58
C PRO A 189 25.60 -5.41 -1.61
N SER A 190 24.85 -5.69 -0.54
CA SER A 190 23.46 -5.31 -0.35
C SER A 190 23.29 -3.78 -0.33
N HIS A 191 24.09 -3.09 0.51
CA HIS A 191 24.03 -1.63 0.62
C HIS A 191 24.45 -0.93 -0.70
N ARG A 192 25.42 -1.48 -1.43
CA ARG A 192 25.81 -0.94 -2.74
C ARG A 192 24.69 -1.08 -3.78
N ARG A 193 23.97 -2.21 -3.79
CA ARG A 193 22.81 -2.38 -4.68
C ARG A 193 21.70 -1.40 -4.33
N PHE A 194 21.38 -1.27 -3.05
CA PHE A 194 20.39 -0.31 -2.56
C PHE A 194 20.72 1.12 -3.01
N TRP A 195 21.91 1.62 -2.70
CA TRP A 195 22.30 3.00 -3.02
C TRP A 195 22.40 3.25 -4.54
N ARG A 196 22.78 2.24 -5.32
CA ARG A 196 22.75 2.34 -6.78
C ARG A 196 21.31 2.51 -7.27
N ALA A 197 20.39 1.68 -6.80
CA ALA A 197 18.97 1.74 -7.18
C ALA A 197 18.33 3.08 -6.76
N VAL A 198 18.64 3.60 -5.56
CA VAL A 198 18.19 4.94 -5.13
C VAL A 198 18.73 6.01 -6.07
N GLY A 199 20.02 5.96 -6.45
CA GLY A 199 20.61 6.90 -7.39
C GLY A 199 19.99 6.84 -8.79
N GLU A 200 19.60 5.65 -9.27
CA GLU A 200 18.87 5.48 -10.53
C GLU A 200 17.46 6.10 -10.44
N MET A 201 16.74 5.88 -9.34
CA MET A 201 15.44 6.53 -9.10
C MET A 201 15.57 8.05 -9.07
N ASP A 202 16.57 8.58 -8.37
CA ASP A 202 16.83 10.01 -8.27
C ASP A 202 17.08 10.64 -9.63
N ALA A 203 17.96 10.03 -10.44
CA ALA A 203 18.29 10.53 -11.77
C ALA A 203 17.03 10.63 -12.65
N ILE A 204 16.18 9.59 -12.64
CA ILE A 204 14.93 9.57 -13.40
C ILE A 204 13.99 10.68 -12.91
N VAL A 205 13.78 10.79 -11.61
CA VAL A 205 12.84 11.77 -11.04
C VAL A 205 13.30 13.20 -11.30
N TYR A 206 14.58 13.51 -11.19
CA TYR A 206 15.09 14.85 -11.53
C TYR A 206 14.98 15.16 -13.03
N THR A 207 15.16 14.18 -13.90
CA THR A 207 14.89 14.35 -15.34
C THR A 207 13.43 14.74 -15.57
N VAL A 208 12.50 13.99 -14.99
CA VAL A 208 11.07 14.26 -15.08
C VAL A 208 10.69 15.65 -14.53
N ILE A 209 11.23 16.04 -13.36
CA ILE A 209 10.98 17.36 -12.78
C ILE A 209 11.45 18.47 -13.75
N ASN A 210 12.63 18.31 -14.37
CA ASN A 210 13.16 19.30 -15.29
C ASN A 210 12.33 19.39 -16.58
N GLU A 211 11.94 18.27 -17.18
CA GLU A 211 11.09 18.23 -18.38
C GLU A 211 9.73 18.88 -18.16
N LEU A 212 9.10 18.59 -17.02
CA LEU A 212 7.78 19.14 -16.69
C LEU A 212 7.81 20.62 -16.28
N ARG A 213 8.97 21.13 -15.88
CA ARG A 213 9.12 22.55 -15.55
C ARG A 213 8.89 23.48 -16.74
N ASP A 214 9.24 22.98 -17.94
CA ASP A 214 9.12 23.70 -19.20
C ASP A 214 7.83 23.33 -19.96
N SER A 215 6.94 22.51 -19.37
CA SER A 215 5.71 22.05 -20.00
C SER A 215 4.44 22.69 -19.39
N ASP A 216 3.42 22.92 -20.20
CA ASP A 216 2.06 23.31 -19.78
C ASP A 216 1.20 22.11 -19.33
N SER A 217 1.81 21.17 -18.58
CA SER A 217 1.12 19.97 -18.10
C SER A 217 0.18 20.28 -16.92
N ASP A 218 -1.04 19.76 -16.96
CA ASP A 218 -2.04 19.87 -15.88
C ASP A 218 -1.91 18.74 -14.81
N GLY A 219 -0.85 17.95 -14.86
CA GLY A 219 -0.63 16.85 -13.93
C GLY A 219 -0.38 17.30 -12.49
N LEU A 220 -0.47 16.33 -11.55
CA LEU A 220 -0.22 16.59 -10.14
C LEU A 220 1.13 17.25 -9.88
N LEU A 221 2.19 16.84 -10.58
CA LEU A 221 3.52 17.40 -10.39
C LEU A 221 3.57 18.89 -10.77
N SER A 222 2.96 19.28 -11.89
CA SER A 222 2.83 20.70 -12.27
C SER A 222 2.06 21.50 -11.22
N MET A 223 1.01 20.92 -10.65
CA MET A 223 0.27 21.54 -9.54
C MET A 223 1.16 21.71 -8.30
N LEU A 224 1.97 20.71 -7.94
CA LEU A 224 2.90 20.78 -6.81
C LEU A 224 4.01 21.81 -7.03
N MET A 225 4.55 21.90 -8.24
CA MET A 225 5.58 22.91 -8.61
C MET A 225 5.03 24.32 -8.51
N ASN A 226 3.73 24.51 -8.78
CA ASN A 226 3.06 25.81 -8.73
C ASN A 226 2.36 26.09 -7.40
N ALA A 227 2.23 25.07 -6.53
CA ALA A 227 1.61 25.26 -5.21
C ALA A 227 2.48 26.17 -4.34
N THR A 228 1.83 27.19 -3.77
CA THR A 228 2.45 28.12 -2.83
C THR A 228 1.78 27.99 -1.47
N GLU A 229 2.58 28.07 -0.43
CA GLU A 229 2.06 28.16 0.93
C GLU A 229 1.41 29.51 1.18
N ALA A 230 0.17 29.51 1.66
CA ALA A 230 -0.63 30.75 1.81
C ALA A 230 0.00 31.77 2.76
N ASP A 231 0.69 31.29 3.79
CA ASP A 231 1.24 32.14 4.85
C ASP A 231 2.63 32.73 4.50
N THR A 232 3.44 31.99 3.72
CA THR A 232 4.85 32.33 3.45
C THR A 232 5.13 32.61 1.97
N ASN A 233 4.18 32.32 1.09
CA ASN A 233 4.33 32.33 -0.37
C ASN A 233 5.53 31.47 -0.86
N SER A 234 5.97 30.50 -0.05
CA SER A 234 7.07 29.61 -0.39
C SER A 234 6.58 28.43 -1.23
N LYS A 235 7.40 28.04 -2.21
CA LYS A 235 7.19 26.83 -3.03
C LYS A 235 7.96 25.66 -2.44
N LEU A 236 7.65 24.44 -2.93
CA LEU A 236 8.49 23.28 -2.68
C LEU A 236 9.85 23.44 -3.40
N THR A 237 10.92 23.12 -2.71
CA THR A 237 12.26 23.01 -3.31
C THR A 237 12.33 21.78 -4.22
N ASP A 238 13.31 21.73 -5.12
CA ASP A 238 13.53 20.56 -6.00
C ASP A 238 13.70 19.26 -5.22
N ARG A 239 14.36 19.33 -4.07
CA ARG A 239 14.50 18.18 -3.17
C ARG A 239 13.16 17.76 -2.56
N GLU A 240 12.34 18.70 -2.14
CA GLU A 240 11.01 18.40 -1.63
C GLU A 240 10.10 17.84 -2.74
N LEU A 241 10.17 18.38 -3.94
CA LEU A 241 9.46 17.83 -5.11
C LEU A 241 9.91 16.39 -5.41
N ARG A 242 11.23 16.14 -5.45
CA ARG A 242 11.79 14.79 -5.61
C ARG A 242 11.24 13.83 -4.54
N ASP A 243 11.25 14.24 -3.28
CA ASP A 243 10.79 13.43 -2.15
C ASP A 243 9.29 13.10 -2.25
N GLU A 244 8.46 14.08 -2.67
CA GLU A 244 7.03 13.86 -2.91
C GLU A 244 6.77 12.95 -4.12
N VAL A 245 7.49 13.14 -5.23
CA VAL A 245 7.36 12.30 -6.44
C VAL A 245 7.68 10.84 -6.12
N ILE A 246 8.82 10.57 -5.48
CA ILE A 246 9.18 9.19 -5.10
C ILE A 246 8.15 8.61 -4.13
N THR A 247 7.71 9.40 -3.15
CA THR A 247 6.69 8.97 -2.20
C THR A 247 5.40 8.57 -2.92
N MET A 248 4.93 9.36 -3.89
CA MET A 248 3.68 9.08 -4.61
C MET A 248 3.82 7.89 -5.56
N LEU A 249 4.92 7.82 -6.32
CA LEU A 249 5.19 6.68 -7.20
C LEU A 249 5.24 5.37 -6.42
N PHE A 250 5.98 5.35 -5.30
CA PHE A 250 6.11 4.14 -4.50
C PHE A 250 4.81 3.76 -3.80
N ALA A 251 4.11 4.72 -3.18
CA ALA A 251 2.89 4.46 -2.44
C ALA A 251 1.72 4.05 -3.35
N GLY A 252 1.56 4.69 -4.51
CA GLY A 252 0.45 4.41 -5.43
C GLY A 252 0.61 3.12 -6.22
N HIS A 253 1.85 2.73 -6.54
CA HIS A 253 2.14 1.55 -7.35
C HIS A 253 2.08 0.25 -6.54
N GLU A 254 2.93 0.11 -5.53
CA GLU A 254 3.15 -1.16 -4.82
C GLU A 254 1.91 -1.61 -4.02
N THR A 255 1.18 -0.66 -3.41
CA THR A 255 0.03 -1.00 -2.54
C THR A 255 -1.18 -1.48 -3.34
N SER A 256 -1.56 -0.78 -4.41
CA SER A 256 -2.67 -1.19 -5.28
C SER A 256 -2.38 -2.52 -5.99
N SER A 257 -1.16 -2.71 -6.46
CA SER A 257 -0.69 -3.97 -7.07
C SER A 257 -0.83 -5.17 -6.12
N SER A 258 -0.36 -5.02 -4.88
CA SER A 258 -0.46 -6.07 -3.85
C SER A 258 -1.93 -6.38 -3.52
N ALA A 259 -2.78 -5.36 -3.40
CA ALA A 259 -4.20 -5.53 -3.11
C ALA A 259 -4.94 -6.26 -4.24
N LEU A 260 -4.72 -5.87 -5.51
CA LEU A 260 -5.31 -6.54 -6.68
C LEU A 260 -4.85 -7.98 -6.80
N THR A 261 -3.56 -8.24 -6.65
CA THR A 261 -2.99 -9.60 -6.67
C THR A 261 -3.63 -10.47 -5.58
N SER A 262 -3.79 -9.92 -4.38
CA SER A 262 -4.42 -10.61 -3.26
C SER A 262 -5.90 -10.88 -3.49
N ALA A 263 -6.63 -9.93 -4.08
CA ALA A 263 -8.05 -10.09 -4.42
C ALA A 263 -8.25 -11.21 -5.44
N MET A 264 -7.45 -11.25 -6.51
CA MET A 264 -7.51 -12.31 -7.52
C MET A 264 -7.17 -13.69 -6.94
N LEU A 265 -6.20 -13.76 -6.05
CA LEU A 265 -5.83 -15.00 -5.36
C LEU A 265 -6.95 -15.49 -4.43
N LEU A 266 -7.58 -14.58 -3.68
CA LEU A 266 -8.72 -14.90 -2.83
C LEU A 266 -9.91 -15.38 -3.66
N LEU A 267 -10.23 -14.74 -4.77
CA LEU A 267 -11.29 -15.17 -5.69
C LEU A 267 -10.99 -16.55 -6.31
N GLN A 268 -9.72 -16.89 -6.54
CA GLN A 268 -9.36 -18.21 -7.05
C GLN A 268 -9.71 -19.34 -6.08
N VAL A 269 -9.53 -19.12 -4.78
CA VAL A 269 -9.80 -20.12 -3.74
C VAL A 269 -11.21 -20.06 -3.17
N HIS A 270 -12.01 -19.05 -3.59
CA HIS A 270 -13.42 -18.88 -3.21
C HIS A 270 -14.30 -18.80 -4.47
N PRO A 271 -14.60 -19.94 -5.12
CA PRO A 271 -15.30 -19.97 -6.40
C PRO A 271 -16.71 -19.38 -6.37
N GLU A 272 -17.42 -19.46 -5.24
CA GLU A 272 -18.75 -18.86 -5.06
C GLU A 272 -18.68 -17.33 -5.14
N ALA A 273 -17.73 -16.71 -4.44
CA ALA A 273 -17.53 -15.26 -4.50
C ALA A 273 -17.08 -14.83 -5.90
N ARG A 274 -16.23 -15.64 -6.56
CA ARG A 274 -15.81 -15.37 -7.94
C ARG A 274 -17.00 -15.42 -8.89
N GLN A 275 -17.85 -16.44 -8.80
CA GLN A 275 -19.02 -16.58 -9.68
C GLN A 275 -19.98 -15.39 -9.49
N ARG A 276 -20.28 -15.02 -8.24
CA ARG A 276 -21.12 -13.85 -7.95
C ARG A 276 -20.55 -12.55 -8.53
N LEU A 277 -19.22 -12.37 -8.47
CA LEU A 277 -18.59 -11.21 -9.09
C LEU A 277 -18.68 -11.26 -10.61
N CYS A 278 -18.55 -12.45 -11.21
CA CYS A 278 -18.75 -12.63 -12.66
C CYS A 278 -20.17 -12.24 -13.07
N ASP A 279 -21.18 -12.71 -12.33
CA ASP A 279 -22.58 -12.42 -12.61
C ASP A 279 -22.85 -10.89 -12.48
N ASP A 280 -22.35 -10.26 -11.41
CA ASP A 280 -22.47 -8.81 -11.17
C ASP A 280 -21.87 -7.96 -12.32
N VAL A 281 -20.67 -8.32 -12.80
CA VAL A 281 -20.04 -7.57 -13.90
C VAL A 281 -20.68 -7.87 -15.26
N ASP A 282 -21.20 -9.07 -15.49
CA ASP A 282 -21.85 -9.44 -16.73
C ASP A 282 -23.19 -8.71 -16.90
N ASP A 283 -23.92 -8.51 -15.81
CA ASP A 283 -25.20 -7.80 -15.80
C ASP A 283 -25.02 -6.28 -16.10
N VAL A 284 -23.88 -5.71 -15.75
CA VAL A 284 -23.64 -4.26 -15.84
C VAL A 284 -22.78 -3.89 -17.05
N LEU A 285 -21.74 -4.65 -17.36
CA LEU A 285 -20.72 -4.30 -18.35
C LEU A 285 -20.98 -4.92 -19.73
N SER A 286 -21.78 -4.24 -20.56
CA SER A 286 -22.06 -4.68 -21.94
C SER A 286 -20.84 -4.62 -22.86
N ASP A 287 -19.97 -3.63 -22.68
CA ASP A 287 -18.82 -3.33 -23.56
C ASP A 287 -17.54 -4.07 -23.18
N GLY A 288 -17.59 -4.91 -22.13
CA GLY A 288 -16.41 -5.65 -21.64
C GLY A 288 -15.41 -4.81 -20.84
N ARG A 289 -15.69 -3.53 -20.56
CA ARG A 289 -14.86 -2.64 -19.75
C ARG A 289 -15.70 -1.87 -18.73
N ALA A 290 -15.12 -1.63 -17.56
CA ALA A 290 -15.72 -0.78 -16.55
C ALA A 290 -15.28 0.67 -16.74
N THR A 291 -16.21 1.60 -16.57
CA THR A 291 -15.95 3.03 -16.50
C THR A 291 -16.33 3.57 -15.12
N MET A 292 -15.94 4.81 -14.84
CA MET A 292 -16.31 5.45 -13.57
C MET A 292 -17.83 5.49 -13.35
N THR A 293 -18.62 5.61 -14.42
CA THR A 293 -20.10 5.68 -14.35
C THR A 293 -20.72 4.33 -13.96
N ASP A 294 -20.02 3.24 -14.19
CA ASP A 294 -20.50 1.89 -13.87
C ASP A 294 -20.23 1.50 -12.40
N LEU A 295 -19.22 2.11 -11.77
CA LEU A 295 -18.80 1.72 -10.40
C LEU A 295 -19.91 1.73 -9.35
N PRO A 296 -20.88 2.67 -9.35
CA PRO A 296 -22.00 2.63 -8.42
C PRO A 296 -22.94 1.42 -8.61
N ALA A 297 -22.98 0.86 -9.84
CA ALA A 297 -23.76 -0.32 -10.18
C ALA A 297 -23.00 -1.64 -9.96
N LEU A 298 -21.73 -1.58 -9.55
CA LEU A 298 -20.85 -2.72 -9.27
C LEU A 298 -20.46 -2.78 -7.78
N PRO A 299 -21.41 -2.83 -6.83
CA PRO A 299 -21.11 -2.77 -5.41
C PRO A 299 -20.32 -4.01 -4.94
N TYR A 300 -20.53 -5.17 -5.56
CA TYR A 300 -19.88 -6.40 -5.14
C TYR A 300 -18.38 -6.40 -5.45
N SER A 301 -17.95 -5.83 -6.56
CA SER A 301 -16.52 -5.65 -6.86
C SER A 301 -15.80 -4.82 -5.79
N LYS A 302 -16.47 -3.78 -5.27
CA LYS A 302 -15.96 -2.99 -4.14
C LYS A 302 -15.89 -3.80 -2.86
N GLN A 303 -16.93 -4.58 -2.54
CA GLN A 303 -16.98 -5.45 -1.35
C GLN A 303 -15.86 -6.49 -1.36
N VAL A 304 -15.60 -7.11 -2.52
CA VAL A 304 -14.47 -8.04 -2.73
C VAL A 304 -13.13 -7.37 -2.42
N LEU A 305 -12.91 -6.15 -2.91
CA LEU A 305 -11.68 -5.40 -2.64
C LEU A 305 -11.54 -5.00 -1.17
N GLU A 306 -12.63 -4.54 -0.54
CA GLU A 306 -12.62 -4.18 0.87
C GLU A 306 -12.32 -5.39 1.77
N GLU A 307 -12.87 -6.56 1.45
CA GLU A 307 -12.58 -7.80 2.17
C GLU A 307 -11.14 -8.30 1.89
N ALA A 308 -10.66 -8.15 0.66
CA ALA A 308 -9.26 -8.45 0.35
C ALA A 308 -8.31 -7.54 1.14
N LEU A 309 -8.59 -6.25 1.23
CA LEU A 309 -7.83 -5.28 2.03
C LEU A 309 -7.91 -5.58 3.54
N ARG A 310 -9.02 -6.14 4.03
CA ARG A 310 -9.13 -6.60 5.41
C ARG A 310 -8.20 -7.78 5.67
N LEU A 311 -8.27 -8.81 4.83
CA LEU A 311 -7.48 -10.04 4.99
C LEU A 311 -6.02 -9.88 4.61
N LYS A 312 -5.72 -9.06 3.62
CA LYS A 312 -4.37 -8.87 3.07
C LYS A 312 -4.05 -7.38 2.92
N PRO A 313 -4.03 -6.60 4.03
CA PRO A 313 -3.71 -5.18 3.92
C PRO A 313 -2.27 -5.01 3.41
N PRO A 314 -2.06 -4.28 2.29
CA PRO A 314 -0.69 -4.07 1.77
C PRO A 314 0.24 -3.44 2.80
N ILE A 315 -0.22 -2.43 3.52
CA ILE A 315 0.47 -1.92 4.70
C ILE A 315 -0.06 -2.70 5.91
N TRP A 316 0.69 -3.70 6.32
CA TRP A 316 0.26 -4.64 7.36
C TRP A 316 0.59 -4.19 8.78
N MET A 317 1.53 -3.25 8.93
CA MET A 317 1.96 -2.70 10.22
C MET A 317 2.39 -1.25 10.12
N GLY A 318 2.47 -0.56 11.24
CA GLY A 318 3.06 0.74 11.37
C GLY A 318 3.81 0.90 12.70
N GLN A 319 4.57 1.96 12.83
CA GLN A 319 5.29 2.29 14.06
C GLN A 319 5.07 3.73 14.45
N ARG A 320 5.11 3.98 15.76
CA ARG A 320 5.17 5.31 16.39
C ARG A 320 6.11 5.25 17.58
N ARG A 321 6.51 6.41 18.07
CA ARG A 321 7.22 6.55 19.34
C ARG A 321 6.36 7.42 20.26
N ALA A 322 6.19 6.98 21.51
CA ALA A 322 5.57 7.81 22.54
C ALA A 322 6.54 8.96 22.91
N ASP A 323 6.11 10.19 22.80
CA ASP A 323 6.95 11.36 23.13
C ASP A 323 6.91 11.66 24.64
N GLN A 324 5.76 11.41 25.25
CA GLN A 324 5.52 11.49 26.69
C GLN A 324 4.95 10.17 27.20
N ASP A 325 4.95 9.99 28.53
CA ASP A 325 4.28 8.86 29.16
C ASP A 325 2.81 8.82 28.77
N ASP A 326 2.30 7.62 28.48
CA ASP A 326 0.92 7.39 28.07
C ASP A 326 0.43 6.02 28.58
N GLU A 327 -0.82 5.70 28.31
CA GLU A 327 -1.42 4.41 28.63
C GLU A 327 -2.20 3.86 27.41
N ILE A 328 -1.99 2.61 27.06
CA ILE A 328 -2.71 1.92 25.99
C ILE A 328 -3.32 0.64 26.58
N GLY A 329 -4.65 0.58 26.63
CA GLY A 329 -5.34 -0.63 27.10
C GLY A 329 -4.96 -1.06 28.51
N GLY A 330 -4.74 -0.13 29.44
CA GLY A 330 -4.29 -0.39 30.81
C GLY A 330 -2.79 -0.62 30.97
N TYR A 331 -2.00 -0.54 29.88
CA TYR A 331 -0.56 -0.70 29.92
C TYR A 331 0.15 0.65 29.90
N HIS A 332 1.01 0.91 30.87
CA HIS A 332 1.85 2.09 30.91
C HIS A 332 2.91 2.05 29.79
N ILE A 333 2.98 3.11 29.01
CA ILE A 333 3.90 3.33 27.89
C ILE A 333 4.82 4.50 28.23
N PRO A 334 6.03 4.25 28.71
CA PRO A 334 6.99 5.32 29.03
C PRO A 334 7.37 6.15 27.81
N ALA A 335 7.68 7.42 28.03
CA ALA A 335 8.28 8.30 27.02
C ALA A 335 9.47 7.63 26.31
N GLY A 336 9.59 7.86 25.01
CA GLY A 336 10.63 7.25 24.16
C GLY A 336 10.33 5.81 23.73
N THR A 337 9.24 5.19 24.18
CA THR A 337 8.92 3.79 23.83
C THR A 337 8.48 3.67 22.37
N PRO A 338 9.13 2.85 21.55
CA PRO A 338 8.63 2.49 20.22
C PRO A 338 7.39 1.59 20.36
N VAL A 339 6.32 1.96 19.65
CA VAL A 339 5.07 1.22 19.58
C VAL A 339 4.87 0.74 18.14
N MET A 340 4.81 -0.57 17.95
CA MET A 340 4.46 -1.21 16.69
C MET A 340 2.99 -1.65 16.73
N PHE A 341 2.22 -1.30 15.74
CA PHE A 341 0.84 -1.76 15.62
C PHE A 341 0.62 -2.50 14.31
N SER A 342 -0.26 -3.51 14.33
CA SER A 342 -0.50 -4.37 13.19
C SER A 342 -1.94 -4.28 12.71
N TYR A 343 -2.13 -3.73 11.50
CA TYR A 343 -3.42 -3.75 10.82
C TYR A 343 -3.86 -5.17 10.47
N TYR A 344 -2.89 -6.03 10.07
CA TYR A 344 -3.15 -7.43 9.73
C TYR A 344 -3.83 -8.19 10.87
N HIS A 345 -3.35 -8.01 12.12
CA HIS A 345 -3.92 -8.64 13.30
C HIS A 345 -5.21 -7.94 13.76
N ALA A 346 -5.26 -6.61 13.70
CA ALA A 346 -6.46 -5.86 14.05
C ALA A 346 -7.66 -6.22 13.17
N HIS A 347 -7.41 -6.43 11.88
CA HIS A 347 -8.44 -6.86 10.93
C HIS A 347 -8.84 -8.35 11.06
N ARG A 348 -8.16 -9.10 11.91
CA ARG A 348 -8.45 -10.50 12.27
C ARG A 348 -8.77 -10.70 13.74
N ASN A 349 -8.89 -9.62 14.49
CA ASN A 349 -9.18 -9.75 15.91
C ASN A 349 -10.62 -10.28 16.11
N PRO A 350 -10.81 -11.44 16.79
CA PRO A 350 -12.14 -12.04 16.98
C PRO A 350 -13.07 -11.21 17.87
N GLU A 351 -12.54 -10.26 18.65
CA GLU A 351 -13.35 -9.31 19.40
C GLU A 351 -14.04 -8.28 18.46
N CYS A 352 -13.55 -8.10 17.24
CA CYS A 352 -14.05 -7.13 16.28
C CYS A 352 -14.68 -7.77 15.03
N TRP A 353 -14.30 -9.01 14.70
CA TRP A 353 -14.70 -9.70 13.49
C TRP A 353 -15.13 -11.12 13.79
N ASP A 354 -16.37 -11.46 13.45
CA ASP A 354 -16.83 -12.84 13.49
C ASP A 354 -16.16 -13.66 12.38
N GLN A 355 -15.74 -14.90 12.67
CA GLN A 355 -14.99 -15.77 11.75
C GLN A 355 -13.90 -15.00 10.99
N PRO A 356 -12.91 -14.39 11.68
CA PRO A 356 -12.04 -13.35 11.17
C PRO A 356 -11.17 -13.77 9.98
N ASP A 357 -10.89 -15.06 9.80
CA ASP A 357 -10.06 -15.58 8.70
C ASP A 357 -10.87 -16.00 7.47
N THR A 358 -12.20 -15.99 7.54
CA THR A 358 -13.07 -16.32 6.41
C THR A 358 -13.16 -15.13 5.46
N PHE A 359 -13.00 -15.40 4.16
CA PHE A 359 -13.22 -14.40 3.10
C PHE A 359 -14.72 -14.28 2.82
N ASP A 360 -15.29 -13.17 3.24
CA ASP A 360 -16.72 -12.89 3.16
C ASP A 360 -16.98 -11.43 2.75
N PRO A 361 -17.13 -11.14 1.44
CA PRO A 361 -17.41 -9.81 0.93
C PRO A 361 -18.70 -9.18 1.48
N ASP A 362 -19.68 -9.96 1.95
CA ASP A 362 -20.93 -9.45 2.47
C ASP A 362 -20.76 -8.66 3.79
N ARG A 363 -19.61 -8.80 4.45
CA ARG A 363 -19.21 -7.91 5.56
C ARG A 363 -19.17 -6.43 5.16
N PHE A 364 -19.12 -6.13 3.87
CA PHE A 364 -19.04 -4.78 3.32
C PHE A 364 -20.31 -4.33 2.59
N THR A 365 -21.44 -5.05 2.79
CA THR A 365 -22.75 -4.52 2.42
C THR A 365 -23.06 -3.25 3.23
N PRO A 366 -23.87 -2.31 2.71
CA PRO A 366 -24.24 -1.10 3.42
C PRO A 366 -24.75 -1.33 4.83
N ASP A 367 -25.61 -2.35 5.01
CA ASP A 367 -26.20 -2.71 6.31
C ASP A 367 -25.14 -3.26 7.27
N ALA A 368 -24.26 -4.14 6.81
CA ALA A 368 -23.17 -4.69 7.62
C ALA A 368 -22.16 -3.61 8.04
N VAL A 369 -21.86 -2.67 7.15
CA VAL A 369 -20.99 -1.52 7.44
C VAL A 369 -21.66 -0.58 8.45
N ALA A 370 -22.97 -0.33 8.33
CA ALA A 370 -23.72 0.51 9.28
C ALA A 370 -23.81 -0.09 10.67
N ALA A 371 -23.91 -1.43 10.78
CA ALA A 371 -23.98 -2.16 12.03
C ALA A 371 -22.63 -2.29 12.75
N ARG A 372 -21.52 -2.22 12.00
CA ARG A 372 -20.16 -2.41 12.53
C ARG A 372 -19.57 -1.11 13.07
N ASP A 373 -18.75 -1.21 14.12
CA ASP A 373 -17.92 -0.08 14.56
C ASP A 373 -16.97 0.34 13.42
N ARG A 374 -17.05 1.63 13.05
CA ARG A 374 -16.25 2.23 11.97
C ARG A 374 -14.75 2.19 12.23
N ASN A 375 -14.33 1.98 13.46
CA ASN A 375 -12.93 2.03 13.87
C ASN A 375 -12.19 0.70 13.73
N VAL A 376 -12.90 -0.40 13.40
CA VAL A 376 -12.27 -1.73 13.32
C VAL A 376 -11.69 -2.03 11.94
N TYR A 377 -12.03 -1.24 10.91
CA TYR A 377 -11.53 -1.39 9.54
C TYR A 377 -10.65 -0.20 9.15
N LEU A 378 -9.34 -0.41 9.08
CA LEU A 378 -8.32 0.63 8.95
C LEU A 378 -7.33 0.37 7.79
N PRO A 379 -7.76 -0.03 6.59
CA PRO A 379 -6.84 -0.42 5.51
C PRO A 379 -6.01 0.76 4.98
N PHE A 380 -6.52 1.97 5.16
CA PHE A 380 -5.88 3.23 4.76
C PHE A 380 -5.34 4.03 5.95
N GLY A 381 -5.24 3.40 7.14
CA GLY A 381 -4.87 4.07 8.37
C GLY A 381 -6.00 4.90 8.99
N ALA A 382 -5.66 5.84 9.87
CA ALA A 382 -6.61 6.69 10.58
C ALA A 382 -6.01 8.06 10.95
N GLY A 383 -6.88 8.97 11.39
CA GLY A 383 -6.49 10.29 11.88
C GLY A 383 -5.91 11.20 10.81
N GLY A 384 -5.05 12.13 11.21
CA GLY A 384 -4.44 13.10 10.30
C GLY A 384 -3.59 12.45 9.20
N HIS A 385 -3.01 11.29 9.47
CA HIS A 385 -2.18 10.52 8.53
C HIS A 385 -2.97 9.52 7.67
N LEU A 386 -4.31 9.62 7.61
CA LEU A 386 -5.14 8.85 6.69
C LEU A 386 -4.59 8.97 5.25
N CYS A 387 -4.57 7.85 4.53
CA CYS A 387 -4.08 7.80 3.15
C CYS A 387 -4.76 8.86 2.28
N ILE A 388 -3.94 9.67 1.61
CA ILE A 388 -4.43 10.74 0.72
C ILE A 388 -5.00 10.18 -0.57
N GLY A 389 -4.46 9.04 -1.03
CA GLY A 389 -4.81 8.38 -2.28
C GLY A 389 -5.92 7.32 -2.15
N ASN A 390 -6.63 7.23 -1.01
CA ASN A 390 -7.61 6.16 -0.79
C ASN A 390 -8.70 6.09 -1.88
N THR A 391 -9.24 7.24 -2.29
CA THR A 391 -10.26 7.32 -3.36
C THR A 391 -9.67 6.93 -4.71
N PHE A 392 -8.46 7.38 -5.02
CA PHE A 392 -7.74 7.01 -6.25
C PHE A 392 -7.52 5.49 -6.30
N ALA A 393 -6.95 4.92 -5.24
CA ALA A 393 -6.64 3.50 -5.16
C ALA A 393 -7.90 2.61 -5.28
N MET A 394 -8.98 2.96 -4.57
CA MET A 394 -10.22 2.19 -4.66
C MET A 394 -10.84 2.26 -6.05
N MET A 395 -10.84 3.42 -6.71
CA MET A 395 -11.34 3.58 -8.08
C MET A 395 -10.50 2.77 -9.07
N GLU A 396 -9.17 2.91 -9.02
CA GLU A 396 -8.22 2.16 -9.83
C GLU A 396 -8.43 0.64 -9.70
N MET A 397 -8.46 0.15 -8.47
CA MET A 397 -8.63 -1.28 -8.20
C MET A 397 -9.99 -1.81 -8.64
N GLN A 398 -11.05 -1.04 -8.43
CA GLN A 398 -12.41 -1.46 -8.80
C GLN A 398 -12.58 -1.51 -10.33
N LEU A 399 -12.08 -0.52 -11.06
CA LEU A 399 -12.06 -0.50 -12.52
C LEU A 399 -11.26 -1.69 -13.07
N ALA A 400 -10.05 -1.92 -12.54
CA ALA A 400 -9.19 -3.02 -12.97
C ALA A 400 -9.81 -4.39 -12.70
N LEU A 401 -10.26 -4.64 -11.47
CA LEU A 401 -10.85 -5.93 -11.09
C LEU A 401 -12.09 -6.24 -11.93
N SER A 402 -13.01 -5.27 -12.08
CA SER A 402 -14.26 -5.46 -12.83
C SER A 402 -14.01 -5.72 -14.32
N THR A 403 -13.11 -4.97 -14.95
CA THR A 403 -12.74 -5.17 -16.36
C THR A 403 -12.05 -6.52 -16.58
N ILE A 404 -11.10 -6.87 -15.72
CA ILE A 404 -10.38 -8.15 -15.83
C ILE A 404 -11.34 -9.32 -15.69
N VAL A 405 -12.21 -9.31 -14.68
CA VAL A 405 -13.17 -10.40 -14.43
C VAL A 405 -14.22 -10.48 -15.56
N ARG A 406 -14.62 -9.35 -16.14
CA ARG A 406 -15.54 -9.35 -17.30
C ARG A 406 -14.90 -9.96 -18.55
N ARG A 407 -13.60 -9.67 -18.79
CA ARG A 407 -12.90 -10.08 -20.03
C ARG A 407 -12.25 -11.46 -19.97
N PHE A 408 -11.83 -11.89 -18.77
CA PHE A 408 -11.02 -13.12 -18.64
C PHE A 408 -11.50 -14.03 -17.52
N GLU A 409 -11.40 -15.32 -17.80
CA GLU A 409 -11.32 -16.35 -16.77
C GLU A 409 -9.85 -16.64 -16.49
N LEU A 410 -9.46 -16.47 -15.19
CA LEU A 410 -8.11 -16.73 -14.71
C LEU A 410 -8.07 -18.07 -13.99
N THR A 411 -7.10 -18.92 -14.33
CA THR A 411 -6.80 -20.13 -13.58
C THR A 411 -5.39 -20.01 -13.00
N ILE A 412 -5.32 -19.73 -11.67
CA ILE A 412 -4.04 -19.59 -10.97
C ILE A 412 -3.48 -20.96 -10.65
N GLN A 413 -2.22 -21.19 -11.05
CA GLN A 413 -1.48 -22.41 -10.78
C GLN A 413 -0.99 -22.38 -9.31
N ASN A 414 -1.31 -23.43 -8.54
CA ASN A 414 -0.87 -23.56 -7.15
C ASN A 414 -1.15 -22.31 -6.30
N PRO A 415 -2.42 -21.92 -6.10
CA PRO A 415 -2.77 -20.73 -5.35
C PRO A 415 -2.28 -20.88 -3.89
N ASP A 416 -1.37 -19.99 -3.46
CA ASP A 416 -0.82 -19.95 -2.10
C ASP A 416 -1.11 -18.59 -1.48
N LEU A 417 -1.89 -18.59 -0.41
CA LEU A 417 -2.27 -17.41 0.35
C LEU A 417 -1.21 -17.02 1.41
N THR A 418 -0.11 -17.77 1.54
CA THR A 418 0.93 -17.47 2.53
C THR A 418 1.53 -16.09 2.26
N PRO A 419 1.41 -15.16 3.21
CA PRO A 419 1.97 -13.83 3.02
C PRO A 419 3.49 -13.83 3.20
N THR A 420 4.16 -12.94 2.49
CA THR A 420 5.50 -12.51 2.84
C THR A 420 5.45 -11.06 3.29
N SER A 421 5.98 -10.80 4.48
CA SER A 421 5.98 -9.47 5.10
C SER A 421 7.32 -8.79 4.82
N ALA A 422 7.32 -7.91 3.83
CA ALA A 422 8.38 -6.93 3.62
C ALA A 422 7.92 -5.56 4.16
N LEU A 423 8.16 -4.48 3.45
CA LEU A 423 7.50 -3.20 3.72
C LEU A 423 6.00 -3.32 3.44
N THR A 424 5.66 -3.92 2.31
CA THR A 424 4.29 -4.33 1.94
C THR A 424 4.07 -5.81 2.18
N LEU A 425 2.81 -6.19 2.40
CA LEU A 425 2.39 -7.58 2.46
C LEU A 425 2.19 -8.09 1.03
N ASN A 426 2.99 -9.06 0.63
CA ASN A 426 2.94 -9.65 -0.71
C ASN A 426 2.74 -11.17 -0.64
N THR A 427 2.56 -11.81 -1.78
CA THR A 427 2.56 -13.27 -1.90
C THR A 427 3.99 -13.80 -1.77
N LYS A 428 4.13 -14.97 -1.14
CA LYS A 428 5.44 -15.60 -0.97
C LYS A 428 6.04 -16.10 -2.28
N TYR A 429 5.17 -16.52 -3.20
CA TYR A 429 5.54 -17.07 -4.50
C TYR A 429 4.92 -16.27 -5.63
N PRO A 430 5.49 -16.29 -6.84
CA PRO A 430 4.88 -15.72 -8.03
C PRO A 430 3.49 -16.29 -8.28
N VAL A 431 2.53 -15.45 -8.63
CA VAL A 431 1.14 -15.84 -8.91
C VAL A 431 1.00 -16.08 -10.41
N ILE A 432 1.29 -17.31 -10.83
CA ILE A 432 1.24 -17.69 -12.24
C ILE A 432 -0.16 -18.13 -12.62
N ALA A 433 -0.70 -17.57 -13.69
CA ALA A 433 -2.04 -17.90 -14.20
C ALA A 433 -2.05 -18.17 -15.70
N THR A 434 -2.98 -19.02 -16.12
CA THR A 434 -3.46 -19.12 -17.49
C THR A 434 -4.70 -18.25 -17.66
N LEU A 435 -4.90 -17.75 -18.86
CA LEU A 435 -5.99 -16.87 -19.25
C LEU A 435 -6.88 -17.52 -20.28
N THR A 436 -8.18 -17.36 -20.15
CA THR A 436 -9.16 -17.67 -21.19
C THR A 436 -10.05 -16.43 -21.39
N GLU A 437 -10.20 -15.95 -22.63
CA GLU A 437 -11.11 -14.85 -22.93
C GLU A 437 -12.56 -15.30 -22.67
N ARG A 438 -13.31 -14.50 -21.92
CA ARG A 438 -14.76 -14.69 -21.73
C ARG A 438 -15.51 -14.06 -22.90
N ARG A 439 -16.64 -14.66 -23.26
CA ARG A 439 -17.50 -14.22 -24.37
C ARG A 439 -18.56 -13.23 -23.89
#